data_8ff12ea5f1ff93fc1afca70d139e38d2
#
_entry.id   8ff12ea5f1ff93fc1afca70d139e38d2
#
_cell.length_a   1.000
_cell.length_b   1.000
_cell.length_c   1.000
_cell.angle_alpha   90.00
_cell.angle_beta   90.00
_cell.angle_gamma   90.00
#
_symmetry.space_group_name_H-M   'P 1'
#
loop_
_entity.id
_entity.type
_entity.pdbx_description
1 polymer ?
#
loop_
_entity_poly.entity_id
_entity_poly.type
_entity_poly.pdbx_seq_one_letter_code
_entity_poly.pdbx_strand_id
1 'polypeptide(L)'
;PGTAPEPRAAPPRAAAAASATGAAATKQVQLAAPALAPGRWYLTPVNTGTADAEVVLTVGTTFAGDAPALGDNAYFNPDRSGHGVLLLRAGNQLAATWFTYRDDGAPTWYIAQALAPSAGQGVWQAPLRRSTWNGSSNGLAEVGEVILTRTGPDAFRWSWQLDGRFGSEPLVAGIVPACVEDATRDYSGAWFAPARAGFGYLIFTVPSTEVHTAFLYDAAGSPIWLYGQVFPFGSGTLPLQQYSGFCPLCPAVAPGTRQVGTLQRSYVSTGGGSIRVDATLLPPLSGTWVADDTVQRLSVERTCAR
;
A
#
# COMPACT_ATOMS: atom_id res chain seq x y z
N PRO A 1 -14.28 -5.45 50.34
CA PRO A 1 -13.42 -6.40 49.70
C PRO A 1 -14.25 -7.12 48.64
N GLY A 2 -14.13 -6.72 47.39
CA GLY A 2 -14.80 -7.35 46.24
C GLY A 2 -13.98 -8.57 45.83
N THR A 3 -14.63 -9.72 45.82
CA THR A 3 -14.09 -10.95 45.25
C THR A 3 -13.88 -10.76 43.76
N ALA A 4 -12.65 -11.04 43.27
CA ALA A 4 -12.36 -11.09 41.85
C ALA A 4 -13.30 -12.11 41.17
N PRO A 5 -13.80 -11.84 39.94
CA PRO A 5 -14.64 -12.80 39.25
C PRO A 5 -13.83 -14.08 38.95
N GLU A 6 -14.42 -15.22 39.28
CA GLU A 6 -13.83 -16.52 38.96
C GLU A 6 -13.56 -16.65 37.44
N PRO A 7 -12.45 -17.26 37.06
CA PRO A 7 -12.16 -17.51 35.66
C PRO A 7 -13.23 -18.47 35.09
N ARG A 8 -13.95 -18.00 34.10
CA ARG A 8 -14.99 -18.79 33.41
C ARG A 8 -14.36 -20.04 32.81
N ALA A 9 -14.84 -21.21 33.20
CA ALA A 9 -14.36 -22.49 32.69
C ALA A 9 -14.30 -22.46 31.15
N ALA A 10 -13.18 -22.89 30.60
CA ALA A 10 -13.02 -23.00 29.15
C ALA A 10 -14.09 -23.95 28.58
N PRO A 11 -14.75 -23.62 27.51
CA PRO A 11 -15.70 -24.53 26.87
C PRO A 11 -14.99 -25.82 26.43
N PRO A 12 -15.69 -26.96 26.41
CA PRO A 12 -15.10 -28.23 25.98
C PRO A 12 -14.49 -28.08 24.59
N ARG A 13 -13.29 -28.61 24.44
CA ARG A 13 -12.58 -28.58 23.14
C ARG A 13 -13.45 -29.27 22.08
N ALA A 14 -14.09 -28.46 21.24
CA ALA A 14 -14.67 -28.96 20.01
C ALA A 14 -13.52 -29.40 19.07
N ALA A 15 -13.73 -30.43 18.29
CA ALA A 15 -12.76 -30.81 17.26
C ALA A 15 -12.51 -29.61 16.32
N ALA A 16 -11.24 -29.32 16.04
CA ALA A 16 -10.90 -28.21 15.16
C ALA A 16 -11.42 -28.51 13.73
N ALA A 17 -12.18 -27.59 13.17
CA ALA A 17 -12.70 -27.73 11.78
C ALA A 17 -11.54 -27.60 10.76
N ALA A 18 -10.48 -26.88 11.12
CA ALA A 18 -9.23 -26.80 10.36
C ALA A 18 -8.09 -26.36 11.28
N SER A 19 -6.87 -26.73 10.93
CA SER A 19 -5.67 -26.33 11.64
C SER A 19 -4.49 -26.11 10.70
N ALA A 20 -3.60 -25.21 11.07
CA ALA A 20 -2.31 -25.04 10.42
C ALA A 20 -1.20 -25.19 11.46
N THR A 21 -0.23 -26.06 11.17
CA THR A 21 0.91 -26.36 12.04
C THR A 21 2.22 -26.21 11.29
N GLY A 22 3.35 -26.23 12.00
CA GLY A 22 4.69 -26.15 11.41
C GLY A 22 5.46 -24.91 11.88
N ALA A 23 6.69 -24.76 11.42
CA ALA A 23 7.63 -23.71 11.85
C ALA A 23 7.52 -22.39 11.11
N ALA A 24 6.68 -22.29 10.06
CA ALA A 24 6.54 -21.04 9.30
C ALA A 24 6.01 -19.90 10.18
N ALA A 25 6.52 -18.70 10.01
CA ALA A 25 6.13 -17.50 10.76
C ALA A 25 4.65 -17.15 10.53
N THR A 26 4.15 -17.37 9.32
CA THR A 26 2.74 -17.14 8.97
C THR A 26 1.99 -18.45 8.77
N LYS A 27 0.83 -18.54 9.35
CA LYS A 27 -0.08 -19.68 9.21
C LYS A 27 -1.40 -19.18 8.63
N GLN A 28 -1.91 -19.90 7.66
CA GLN A 28 -3.22 -19.63 7.08
C GLN A 28 -4.13 -20.85 7.27
N VAL A 29 -5.34 -20.60 7.76
CA VAL A 29 -6.40 -21.58 7.85
C VAL A 29 -7.57 -21.05 7.04
N GLN A 30 -8.01 -21.82 6.07
CA GLN A 30 -9.16 -21.48 5.23
C GLN A 30 -10.31 -22.46 5.49
N LEU A 31 -11.49 -21.92 5.73
CA LEU A 31 -12.74 -22.67 5.82
C LEU A 31 -13.64 -22.26 4.67
N ALA A 32 -14.04 -23.22 3.86
CA ALA A 32 -14.97 -23.00 2.74
C ALA A 32 -16.35 -23.59 3.07
N ALA A 33 -17.40 -23.10 2.41
CA ALA A 33 -18.71 -23.76 2.48
C ALA A 33 -18.60 -25.22 1.95
N PRO A 34 -19.30 -26.19 2.54
CA PRO A 34 -20.31 -26.06 3.59
C PRO A 34 -19.75 -26.07 5.03
N ALA A 35 -18.44 -26.17 5.22
CA ALA A 35 -17.82 -26.21 6.56
C ALA A 35 -18.04 -24.92 7.37
N LEU A 36 -18.20 -23.77 6.68
CA LEU A 36 -18.50 -22.49 7.30
C LEU A 36 -20.01 -22.32 7.47
N ALA A 37 -20.57 -22.89 8.53
CA ALA A 37 -21.98 -22.69 8.87
C ALA A 37 -22.18 -21.41 9.69
N PRO A 38 -23.37 -20.77 9.63
CA PRO A 38 -23.69 -19.65 10.52
C PRO A 38 -23.52 -20.03 11.99
N GLY A 39 -22.86 -19.15 12.77
CA GLY A 39 -22.60 -19.41 14.17
C GLY A 39 -21.41 -18.64 14.71
N ARG A 40 -21.00 -18.97 15.92
CA ARG A 40 -19.77 -18.45 16.52
C ARG A 40 -18.61 -19.37 16.20
N TRP A 41 -17.55 -18.78 15.70
CA TRP A 41 -16.30 -19.46 15.41
C TRP A 41 -15.23 -18.97 16.39
N TYR A 42 -14.42 -19.91 16.88
CA TYR A 42 -13.34 -19.62 17.80
C TYR A 42 -12.01 -19.93 17.11
N LEU A 43 -11.11 -18.98 17.16
CA LEU A 43 -9.74 -19.12 16.70
C LEU A 43 -8.85 -19.19 17.92
N THR A 44 -8.08 -20.25 18.04
CA THR A 44 -7.20 -20.48 19.18
C THR A 44 -5.76 -20.60 18.70
N PRO A 45 -4.97 -19.53 18.75
CA PRO A 45 -3.52 -19.64 18.54
C PRO A 45 -2.92 -20.41 19.72
N VAL A 46 -2.04 -21.35 19.40
CA VAL A 46 -1.31 -22.14 20.41
C VAL A 46 0.18 -21.96 20.16
N ASN A 47 0.88 -21.35 21.09
CA ASN A 47 2.33 -21.33 21.11
C ASN A 47 2.84 -22.66 21.69
N THR A 48 3.54 -23.44 20.85
CA THR A 48 4.17 -24.69 21.28
C THR A 48 5.66 -24.52 21.62
N GLY A 49 6.19 -23.31 21.47
CA GLY A 49 7.55 -22.96 21.86
C GLY A 49 7.69 -22.62 23.35
N THR A 50 8.93 -22.46 23.79
CA THR A 50 9.27 -22.09 25.18
C THR A 50 9.41 -20.57 25.38
N ALA A 51 9.46 -19.80 24.31
CA ALA A 51 9.53 -18.33 24.35
C ALA A 51 8.16 -17.72 24.11
N ASP A 52 7.93 -16.53 24.66
CA ASP A 52 6.74 -15.74 24.37
C ASP A 52 6.66 -15.41 22.88
N ALA A 53 5.46 -15.48 22.32
CA ALA A 53 5.21 -15.17 20.92
C ALA A 53 4.05 -14.18 20.79
N GLU A 54 4.27 -13.11 20.03
CA GLU A 54 3.21 -12.22 19.61
C GLU A 54 2.49 -12.83 18.41
N VAL A 55 1.16 -12.88 18.47
CA VAL A 55 0.35 -13.44 17.38
C VAL A 55 -0.59 -12.36 16.85
N VAL A 56 -0.42 -12.01 15.59
CA VAL A 56 -1.39 -11.18 14.86
C VAL A 56 -2.40 -12.10 14.19
N LEU A 57 -3.65 -12.02 14.62
CA LEU A 57 -4.75 -12.79 14.06
C LEU A 57 -5.54 -11.95 13.08
N THR A 58 -5.45 -12.28 11.79
CA THR A 58 -6.25 -11.64 10.74
C THR A 58 -7.37 -12.57 10.31
N VAL A 59 -8.61 -12.14 10.45
CA VAL A 59 -9.79 -12.89 10.00
C VAL A 59 -10.42 -12.16 8.84
N GLY A 60 -10.55 -12.83 7.71
CA GLY A 60 -11.22 -12.32 6.53
C GLY A 60 -12.35 -13.25 6.09
N THR A 61 -13.38 -12.69 5.50
CA THR A 61 -14.43 -13.46 4.84
C THR A 61 -14.34 -13.22 3.33
N THR A 62 -14.38 -14.29 2.55
CA THR A 62 -14.60 -14.19 1.11
C THR A 62 -16.09 -14.18 0.83
N PHE A 63 -16.55 -13.19 0.08
CA PHE A 63 -17.94 -13.21 -0.40
C PHE A 63 -18.01 -14.15 -1.60
N ALA A 64 -18.99 -15.07 -1.56
CA ALA A 64 -19.36 -15.84 -2.76
C ALA A 64 -20.02 -14.88 -3.74
N GLY A 65 -19.40 -14.66 -4.88
CA GLY A 65 -19.84 -13.75 -5.93
C GLY A 65 -18.63 -13.15 -6.64
N ASP A 66 -18.81 -12.68 -7.86
CA ASP A 66 -17.80 -11.97 -8.65
C ASP A 66 -17.44 -10.64 -7.98
N ALA A 67 -16.69 -10.76 -6.89
CA ALA A 67 -16.11 -9.57 -6.29
C ALA A 67 -15.15 -8.98 -7.32
N PRO A 68 -15.33 -7.73 -7.80
CA PRO A 68 -14.45 -7.13 -8.76
C PRO A 68 -13.01 -7.28 -8.25
N ALA A 69 -12.09 -7.59 -9.14
CA ALA A 69 -10.67 -7.67 -8.79
C ALA A 69 -10.28 -6.37 -8.07
N LEU A 70 -9.44 -6.47 -7.03
CA LEU A 70 -8.84 -5.29 -6.42
C LEU A 70 -8.21 -4.47 -7.54
N GLY A 71 -8.75 -3.29 -7.78
CA GLY A 71 -8.36 -2.43 -8.89
C GLY A 71 -7.15 -1.56 -8.54
N ASP A 72 -6.53 -1.02 -9.57
CA ASP A 72 -5.53 0.03 -9.45
C ASP A 72 -6.15 1.23 -8.75
N ASN A 73 -5.77 1.48 -7.52
CA ASN A 73 -6.34 2.55 -6.70
C ASN A 73 -5.42 2.92 -5.53
N ALA A 74 -5.66 4.10 -4.96
CA ALA A 74 -5.13 4.51 -3.69
C ALA A 74 -6.13 4.15 -2.58
N TYR A 75 -5.65 3.51 -1.53
CA TYR A 75 -6.44 3.12 -0.36
C TYR A 75 -5.86 3.77 0.88
N PHE A 76 -6.70 4.24 1.77
CA PHE A 76 -6.30 4.93 2.98
C PHE A 76 -7.25 4.60 4.14
N ASN A 77 -6.79 4.90 5.35
CA ASN A 77 -7.61 4.83 6.55
C ASN A 77 -8.19 6.22 6.85
N PRO A 78 -9.51 6.43 6.78
CA PRO A 78 -10.12 7.74 7.07
C PRO A 78 -9.81 8.28 8.46
N ASP A 79 -9.67 7.40 9.46
CA ASP A 79 -9.37 7.78 10.84
C ASP A 79 -7.88 8.09 11.05
N ARG A 80 -7.03 7.77 10.06
CA ARG A 80 -5.57 7.91 10.12
C ARG A 80 -5.04 8.43 8.78
N SER A 81 -5.61 9.51 8.28
CA SER A 81 -5.24 10.07 6.97
C SER A 81 -3.78 10.53 6.90
N GLY A 82 -3.23 10.59 5.68
CA GLY A 82 -1.86 11.02 5.40
C GLY A 82 -0.90 9.90 5.03
N HIS A 83 -1.31 8.63 5.18
CA HIS A 83 -0.62 7.46 4.68
C HIS A 83 -1.59 6.51 3.98
N GLY A 84 -1.09 5.51 3.29
CA GLY A 84 -1.96 4.55 2.61
C GLY A 84 -1.21 3.57 1.73
N VAL A 85 -1.98 2.81 0.96
CA VAL A 85 -1.49 1.77 0.06
C VAL A 85 -1.97 2.06 -1.36
N LEU A 86 -1.06 2.03 -2.30
CA LEU A 86 -1.33 2.10 -3.72
C LEU A 86 -1.27 0.68 -4.27
N LEU A 87 -2.38 0.17 -4.77
CA LEU A 87 -2.44 -1.12 -5.44
C LEU A 87 -2.35 -0.93 -6.95
N LEU A 88 -1.57 -1.77 -7.58
CA LEU A 88 -1.37 -1.80 -9.02
C LEU A 88 -1.36 -3.23 -9.52
N ARG A 89 -2.05 -3.47 -10.60
CA ARG A 89 -2.01 -4.74 -11.30
C ARG A 89 -1.16 -4.64 -12.56
N ALA A 90 -0.21 -5.55 -12.71
CA ALA A 90 0.60 -5.69 -13.91
C ALA A 90 0.59 -7.16 -14.34
N GLY A 91 -0.22 -7.49 -15.36
CA GLY A 91 -0.44 -8.86 -15.80
C GLY A 91 -1.05 -9.73 -14.68
N ASN A 92 -0.35 -10.80 -14.33
CA ASN A 92 -0.74 -11.69 -13.24
C ASN A 92 -0.16 -11.31 -11.87
N GLN A 93 0.52 -10.17 -11.77
CA GLN A 93 1.11 -9.66 -10.53
C GLN A 93 0.20 -8.61 -9.91
N LEU A 94 0.15 -8.59 -8.58
CA LEU A 94 -0.35 -7.48 -7.79
C LEU A 94 0.83 -6.88 -7.03
N ALA A 95 0.99 -5.58 -7.16
CA ALA A 95 1.98 -4.81 -6.42
C ALA A 95 1.27 -3.81 -5.49
N ALA A 96 1.82 -3.64 -4.31
CA ALA A 96 1.39 -2.66 -3.34
C ALA A 96 2.57 -1.76 -2.99
N THR A 97 2.40 -0.44 -3.10
CA THR A 97 3.33 0.53 -2.55
C THR A 97 2.69 1.11 -1.30
N TRP A 98 3.24 0.79 -0.14
CA TRP A 98 2.80 1.34 1.14
C TRP A 98 3.58 2.61 1.42
N PHE A 99 2.94 3.77 1.30
CA PHE A 99 3.49 5.07 1.64
C PHE A 99 3.07 5.43 3.07
N THR A 100 4.03 5.73 3.90
CA THR A 100 3.87 5.96 5.34
C THR A 100 5.00 6.83 5.86
N TYR A 101 5.28 6.77 7.16
CA TYR A 101 6.34 7.56 7.79
C TYR A 101 7.21 6.69 8.68
N ARG A 102 8.46 7.12 8.86
CA ARG A 102 9.40 6.58 9.83
C ARG A 102 9.06 7.05 11.24
N ASP A 103 9.76 6.51 12.25
CA ASP A 103 9.57 6.91 13.65
C ASP A 103 9.91 8.39 13.91
N ASP A 104 10.76 9.01 13.07
CA ASP A 104 11.08 10.42 13.09
C ASP A 104 10.06 11.33 12.35
N GLY A 105 8.99 10.74 11.85
CA GLY A 105 7.94 11.43 11.11
C GLY A 105 8.28 11.74 9.64
N ALA A 106 9.45 11.35 9.16
CA ALA A 106 9.82 11.52 7.76
C ALA A 106 9.07 10.55 6.84
N PRO A 107 8.66 10.96 5.63
CA PRO A 107 7.98 10.09 4.70
C PRO A 107 8.88 8.95 4.26
N THR A 108 8.30 7.76 4.10
CA THR A 108 8.97 6.57 3.58
C THR A 108 7.98 5.70 2.82
N TRP A 109 8.48 4.76 2.04
CA TRP A 109 7.65 3.78 1.35
C TRP A 109 8.28 2.40 1.34
N TYR A 110 7.41 1.41 1.21
CA TYR A 110 7.75 0.00 1.09
C TYR A 110 7.02 -0.57 -0.12
N ILE A 111 7.56 -1.63 -0.71
CA ILE A 111 6.94 -2.33 -1.82
C ILE A 111 6.66 -3.77 -1.44
N ALA A 112 5.49 -4.26 -1.83
CA ALA A 112 5.13 -5.66 -1.76
C ALA A 112 4.64 -6.12 -3.12
N GLN A 113 5.04 -7.31 -3.56
CA GLN A 113 4.66 -7.85 -4.86
C GLN A 113 4.56 -9.37 -4.79
N ALA A 114 3.47 -9.90 -5.30
CA ALA A 114 3.22 -11.33 -5.45
C ALA A 114 2.21 -11.57 -6.59
N LEU A 115 1.97 -12.84 -6.91
CA LEU A 115 0.89 -13.19 -7.82
C LEU A 115 -0.44 -12.61 -7.32
N ALA A 116 -1.20 -12.04 -8.23
CA ALA A 116 -2.53 -11.55 -7.91
C ALA A 116 -3.44 -12.70 -7.44
N PRO A 117 -4.32 -12.47 -6.46
CA PRO A 117 -5.23 -13.51 -6.00
C PRO A 117 -6.17 -13.91 -7.13
N SER A 118 -6.51 -15.19 -7.18
CA SER A 118 -7.51 -15.71 -8.10
C SER A 118 -8.89 -15.11 -7.81
N ALA A 119 -9.80 -15.16 -8.78
CA ALA A 119 -11.18 -14.74 -8.60
C ALA A 119 -11.78 -15.46 -7.37
N GLY A 120 -12.48 -14.73 -6.51
CA GLY A 120 -13.06 -15.25 -5.28
C GLY A 120 -12.12 -15.40 -4.09
N GLN A 121 -10.81 -15.25 -4.26
CA GLN A 121 -9.87 -15.18 -3.14
C GLN A 121 -9.89 -13.78 -2.51
N GLY A 122 -10.26 -13.72 -1.24
CA GLY A 122 -10.32 -12.47 -0.47
C GLY A 122 -9.03 -12.10 0.24
N VAL A 123 -7.98 -12.91 0.10
CA VAL A 123 -6.69 -12.72 0.79
C VAL A 123 -5.56 -12.71 -0.22
N TRP A 124 -4.65 -11.75 -0.08
CA TRP A 124 -3.39 -11.68 -0.78
C TRP A 124 -2.27 -11.45 0.22
N GLN A 125 -1.14 -12.14 0.02
CA GLN A 125 0.03 -12.06 0.88
C GLN A 125 1.27 -11.84 0.02
N ALA A 126 2.19 -11.00 0.50
CA ALA A 126 3.43 -10.72 -0.19
C ALA A 126 4.56 -10.33 0.80
N PRO A 127 5.82 -10.61 0.45
CA PRO A 127 6.96 -10.09 1.18
C PRO A 127 6.99 -8.56 1.09
N LEU A 128 7.24 -7.91 2.22
CA LEU A 128 7.42 -6.46 2.30
C LEU A 128 8.89 -6.11 2.18
N ARG A 129 9.22 -5.22 1.24
CA ARG A 129 10.59 -4.85 0.94
C ARG A 129 10.82 -3.35 1.10
N ARG A 130 11.96 -3.00 1.67
CA ARG A 130 12.49 -1.65 1.71
C ARG A 130 13.46 -1.47 0.55
N SER A 131 13.28 -0.41 -0.21
CA SER A 131 14.22 0.00 -1.25
C SER A 131 15.29 0.91 -0.66
N THR A 132 16.49 0.88 -1.24
CA THR A 132 17.58 1.83 -0.98
C THR A 132 18.17 2.27 -2.30
N TRP A 133 18.81 3.43 -2.34
CA TRP A 133 19.41 4.00 -3.54
C TRP A 133 20.89 4.33 -3.30
N ASN A 134 21.76 3.91 -4.20
CA ASN A 134 23.21 4.17 -4.09
C ASN A 134 23.71 5.26 -5.07
N GLY A 135 22.80 6.00 -5.69
CA GLY A 135 23.11 7.00 -6.70
C GLY A 135 22.94 6.50 -8.15
N SER A 136 22.91 5.19 -8.38
CA SER A 136 22.81 4.61 -9.74
C SER A 136 21.81 3.45 -9.84
N SER A 137 21.61 2.72 -8.78
CA SER A 137 20.73 1.55 -8.72
C SER A 137 20.03 1.43 -7.37
N ASN A 138 18.90 0.73 -7.35
CA ASN A 138 18.22 0.40 -6.11
C ASN A 138 18.62 -0.98 -5.59
N GLY A 139 18.71 -1.10 -4.27
CA GLY A 139 18.74 -2.36 -3.54
C GLY A 139 17.35 -2.64 -2.95
N LEU A 140 16.98 -3.91 -2.80
CA LEU A 140 15.75 -4.34 -2.15
C LEU A 140 16.08 -5.30 -1.00
N ALA A 141 15.70 -4.93 0.21
CA ALA A 141 15.82 -5.78 1.39
C ALA A 141 14.43 -6.18 1.87
N GLU A 142 14.22 -7.47 2.13
CA GLU A 142 13.01 -7.95 2.76
C GLU A 142 13.02 -7.54 4.23
N VAL A 143 11.97 -6.87 4.67
CA VAL A 143 11.83 -6.32 6.03
C VAL A 143 10.60 -6.83 6.75
N GLY A 144 9.84 -7.72 6.12
CA GLY A 144 8.66 -8.33 6.67
C GLY A 144 7.70 -8.85 5.61
N GLU A 145 6.44 -8.86 5.94
CA GLU A 145 5.37 -9.31 5.05
C GLU A 145 4.10 -8.48 5.24
N VAL A 146 3.23 -8.54 4.26
CA VAL A 146 1.90 -7.95 4.31
C VAL A 146 0.83 -8.95 3.94
N ILE A 147 -0.32 -8.79 4.57
CA ILE A 147 -1.54 -9.53 4.25
C ILE A 147 -2.65 -8.52 3.98
N LEU A 148 -3.19 -8.56 2.79
CA LEU A 148 -4.39 -7.84 2.43
C LEU A 148 -5.57 -8.80 2.54
N THR A 149 -6.52 -8.46 3.41
CA THR A 149 -7.76 -9.22 3.57
C THR A 149 -8.93 -8.36 3.14
N ARG A 150 -9.60 -8.76 2.11
CA ARG A 150 -10.74 -8.01 1.57
C ARG A 150 -11.88 -7.98 2.56
N THR A 151 -12.47 -6.81 2.78
CA THR A 151 -13.60 -6.59 3.69
C THR A 151 -14.84 -6.03 2.99
N GLY A 152 -14.69 -5.62 1.74
CA GLY A 152 -15.78 -5.07 0.92
C GLY A 152 -15.38 -4.91 -0.54
N PRO A 153 -16.24 -4.33 -1.39
CA PRO A 153 -15.94 -4.08 -2.79
C PRO A 153 -14.69 -3.21 -2.98
N ASP A 154 -14.60 -2.12 -2.21
CA ASP A 154 -13.54 -1.12 -2.28
C ASP A 154 -12.86 -0.93 -0.93
N ALA A 155 -12.77 -2.01 -0.14
CA ALA A 155 -12.21 -1.98 1.20
C ALA A 155 -11.47 -3.28 1.53
N PHE A 156 -10.41 -3.16 2.31
CA PHE A 156 -9.68 -4.31 2.86
C PHE A 156 -9.03 -3.96 4.19
N ARG A 157 -8.62 -4.98 4.91
CA ARG A 157 -7.71 -4.86 6.05
C ARG A 157 -6.30 -5.07 5.55
N TRP A 158 -5.44 -4.11 5.82
CA TRP A 158 -4.01 -4.16 5.60
C TRP A 158 -3.34 -4.57 6.90
N SER A 159 -2.74 -5.75 6.93
CA SER A 159 -1.99 -6.25 8.07
C SER A 159 -0.54 -6.38 7.66
N TRP A 160 0.38 -6.02 8.55
CA TRP A 160 1.81 -6.04 8.25
C TRP A 160 2.63 -6.57 9.40
N GLN A 161 3.77 -7.18 9.05
CA GLN A 161 4.94 -7.31 9.88
C GLN A 161 6.04 -6.45 9.25
N LEU A 162 6.64 -5.56 10.01
CA LEU A 162 7.70 -4.65 9.57
C LEU A 162 8.79 -4.57 10.64
N ASP A 163 10.01 -5.02 10.32
CA ASP A 163 11.15 -5.02 11.24
C ASP A 163 10.80 -5.66 12.61
N GLY A 164 10.07 -6.77 12.59
CA GLY A 164 9.63 -7.49 13.80
C GLY A 164 8.44 -6.89 14.55
N ARG A 165 7.93 -5.74 14.11
CA ARG A 165 6.72 -5.10 14.66
C ARG A 165 5.51 -5.46 13.81
N PHE A 166 4.33 -5.56 14.46
CA PHE A 166 3.08 -5.98 13.82
C PHE A 166 2.01 -4.91 13.94
N GLY A 167 1.17 -4.82 12.93
CA GLY A 167 0.03 -3.94 12.98
C GLY A 167 -1.01 -4.27 11.91
N SER A 168 -2.17 -3.64 12.04
CA SER A 168 -3.19 -3.72 11.00
C SER A 168 -4.12 -2.52 11.04
N GLU A 169 -4.67 -2.17 9.88
CA GLU A 169 -5.67 -1.10 9.77
C GLU A 169 -6.68 -1.40 8.66
N PRO A 170 -7.90 -0.88 8.78
CA PRO A 170 -8.86 -0.90 7.68
C PRO A 170 -8.50 0.16 6.66
N LEU A 171 -8.54 -0.18 5.39
CA LEU A 171 -8.33 0.74 4.29
C LEU A 171 -9.53 0.73 3.36
N VAL A 172 -9.91 1.90 2.87
CA VAL A 172 -10.96 2.10 1.88
C VAL A 172 -10.41 2.84 0.67
N ALA A 173 -11.04 2.67 -0.48
CA ALA A 173 -10.65 3.39 -1.69
C ALA A 173 -10.75 4.91 -1.48
N GLY A 174 -9.64 5.60 -1.73
CA GLY A 174 -9.54 7.04 -1.55
C GLY A 174 -9.71 7.85 -2.82
N ILE A 175 -9.30 7.28 -3.93
CA ILE A 175 -9.42 7.89 -5.24
C ILE A 175 -10.08 6.86 -6.14
N VAL A 176 -11.17 7.20 -6.75
CA VAL A 176 -11.70 6.43 -7.88
C VAL A 176 -11.16 7.10 -9.14
N PRO A 177 -10.12 6.52 -9.78
CA PRO A 177 -9.64 7.08 -11.02
C PRO A 177 -10.81 7.11 -12.00
N ALA A 178 -11.13 8.27 -12.51
CA ALA A 178 -12.16 8.44 -13.51
C ALA A 178 -11.50 8.74 -14.85
N CYS A 179 -12.11 8.26 -15.91
CA CYS A 179 -11.73 8.68 -17.26
C CYS A 179 -12.00 10.18 -17.42
N VAL A 180 -11.05 10.92 -17.93
CA VAL A 180 -11.27 12.28 -18.40
C VAL A 180 -12.26 12.23 -19.59
N GLU A 181 -13.02 13.28 -19.84
CA GLU A 181 -14.05 13.33 -20.90
C GLU A 181 -13.56 12.82 -22.26
N ASP A 182 -12.26 12.92 -22.52
CA ASP A 182 -11.59 12.32 -23.67
C ASP A 182 -10.90 11.01 -23.24
N ALA A 183 -11.43 9.86 -23.68
CA ALA A 183 -10.92 8.53 -23.40
C ALA A 183 -9.44 8.31 -23.73
N THR A 184 -8.83 9.21 -24.53
CA THR A 184 -7.39 9.17 -24.86
C THR A 184 -6.50 9.70 -23.74
N ARG A 185 -7.05 10.21 -22.65
CA ARG A 185 -6.33 10.95 -21.60
C ARG A 185 -6.35 10.30 -20.22
N ASP A 186 -6.48 8.98 -20.12
CA ASP A 186 -6.24 8.30 -18.84
C ASP A 186 -4.75 8.00 -18.66
N TYR A 187 -4.08 8.86 -17.90
CA TYR A 187 -2.67 8.68 -17.52
C TYR A 187 -2.50 8.01 -16.16
N SER A 188 -3.58 7.58 -15.54
CA SER A 188 -3.55 6.93 -14.22
C SER A 188 -2.75 5.63 -14.27
N GLY A 189 -1.87 5.43 -13.30
CA GLY A 189 -1.05 4.24 -13.16
C GLY A 189 0.36 4.53 -12.70
N ALA A 190 1.18 3.48 -12.67
CA ALA A 190 2.60 3.58 -12.34
C ALA A 190 3.42 3.93 -13.57
N TRP A 191 4.36 4.84 -13.38
CA TRP A 191 5.27 5.34 -14.40
C TRP A 191 6.71 5.26 -13.91
N PHE A 192 7.64 4.91 -14.77
CA PHE A 192 9.05 4.80 -14.43
C PHE A 192 9.94 5.27 -15.58
N ALA A 193 11.18 5.58 -15.26
CA ALA A 193 12.21 5.90 -16.24
C ALA A 193 13.01 4.62 -16.58
N PRO A 194 12.89 4.03 -17.78
CA PRO A 194 13.61 2.79 -18.11
C PRO A 194 15.12 2.92 -18.02
N ALA A 195 15.65 4.11 -18.31
CA ALA A 195 17.09 4.40 -18.23
C ALA A 195 17.63 4.45 -16.79
N ARG A 196 16.76 4.62 -15.79
CA ARG A 196 17.12 4.76 -14.37
C ARG A 196 16.09 4.06 -13.49
N ALA A 197 16.01 2.72 -13.58
CA ALA A 197 15.06 1.96 -12.78
C ALA A 197 15.36 2.05 -11.27
N GLY A 198 14.31 1.98 -10.46
CA GLY A 198 14.42 1.95 -9.00
C GLY A 198 13.64 3.05 -8.29
N PHE A 199 13.16 4.06 -9.00
CA PHE A 199 12.22 5.07 -8.55
C PHE A 199 11.11 5.24 -9.59
N GLY A 200 10.05 5.98 -9.26
CA GLY A 200 8.96 6.16 -10.19
C GLY A 200 7.87 7.08 -9.66
N TYR A 201 6.82 7.15 -10.43
CA TYR A 201 5.70 8.04 -10.18
C TYR A 201 4.41 7.26 -10.24
N LEU A 202 3.50 7.57 -9.35
CA LEU A 202 2.12 7.15 -9.48
C LEU A 202 1.28 8.37 -9.85
N ILE A 203 0.53 8.24 -10.93
CA ILE A 203 -0.32 9.29 -11.45
C ILE A 203 -1.76 8.83 -11.32
N PHE A 204 -2.62 9.71 -10.82
CA PHE A 204 -4.05 9.55 -10.90
C PHE A 204 -4.67 10.75 -11.61
N THR A 205 -5.40 10.46 -12.66
CA THR A 205 -6.29 11.43 -13.29
C THR A 205 -7.70 11.21 -12.76
N VAL A 206 -8.25 12.22 -12.16
CA VAL A 206 -9.66 12.31 -11.79
C VAL A 206 -10.30 13.40 -12.66
N PRO A 207 -11.64 13.48 -12.83
CA PRO A 207 -12.24 14.22 -13.93
C PRO A 207 -11.72 15.65 -14.17
N SER A 208 -11.21 16.30 -13.13
CA SER A 208 -10.73 17.68 -13.21
C SER A 208 -9.37 17.91 -12.55
N THR A 209 -8.79 16.90 -11.93
CA THR A 209 -7.57 17.03 -11.14
C THR A 209 -6.56 15.97 -11.55
N GLU A 210 -5.31 16.32 -11.50
CA GLU A 210 -4.19 15.43 -11.70
C GLU A 210 -3.40 15.34 -10.39
N VAL A 211 -3.15 14.11 -9.94
CA VAL A 211 -2.42 13.79 -8.72
C VAL A 211 -1.18 12.99 -9.05
N HIS A 212 -0.06 13.39 -8.50
CA HIS A 212 1.21 12.69 -8.61
C HIS A 212 1.75 12.34 -7.24
N THR A 213 2.19 11.10 -7.08
CA THR A 213 3.06 10.70 -5.97
C THR A 213 4.40 10.26 -6.56
N ALA A 214 5.46 10.98 -6.25
CA ALA A 214 6.81 10.65 -6.66
C ALA A 214 7.48 9.81 -5.56
N PHE A 215 7.90 8.60 -5.89
CA PHE A 215 8.63 7.68 -5.02
C PHE A 215 10.11 7.79 -5.32
N LEU A 216 10.84 8.46 -4.45
CA LEU A 216 12.21 8.92 -4.65
C LEU A 216 13.10 8.51 -3.47
N TYR A 217 14.28 9.11 -3.38
CA TYR A 217 15.22 8.87 -2.29
C TYR A 217 15.82 10.18 -1.80
N ASP A 218 16.16 10.22 -0.52
CA ASP A 218 16.93 11.31 0.09
C ASP A 218 18.45 11.17 -0.18
N ALA A 219 19.26 12.10 0.32
CA ALA A 219 20.71 12.07 0.15
C ALA A 219 21.39 10.86 0.79
N ALA A 220 20.76 10.22 1.76
CA ALA A 220 21.24 8.97 2.37
C ALA A 220 20.82 7.72 1.58
N GLY A 221 20.09 7.87 0.49
CA GLY A 221 19.53 6.76 -0.29
C GLY A 221 18.31 6.10 0.38
N SER A 222 17.71 6.75 1.36
CA SER A 222 16.49 6.24 2.01
C SER A 222 15.27 6.58 1.18
N PRO A 223 14.28 5.65 1.09
CA PRO A 223 13.08 5.87 0.31
C PRO A 223 12.23 6.98 0.93
N ILE A 224 11.76 7.90 0.08
CA ILE A 224 10.87 9.00 0.41
C ILE A 224 9.77 9.13 -0.63
N TRP A 225 8.68 9.79 -0.29
CA TRP A 225 7.68 10.16 -1.27
C TRP A 225 7.33 11.64 -1.16
N LEU A 226 7.05 12.23 -2.33
CA LEU A 226 6.54 13.59 -2.49
C LEU A 226 5.20 13.54 -3.19
N TYR A 227 4.33 14.47 -2.85
CA TYR A 227 2.98 14.55 -3.40
C TYR A 227 2.78 15.86 -4.14
N GLY A 228 2.12 15.80 -5.28
CA GLY A 228 1.70 16.98 -6.03
C GLY A 228 0.32 16.81 -6.63
N GLN A 229 -0.43 17.91 -6.71
CA GLN A 229 -1.69 17.94 -7.43
C GLN A 229 -1.87 19.26 -8.17
N VAL A 230 -2.61 19.23 -9.25
CA VAL A 230 -2.96 20.41 -10.03
C VAL A 230 -4.40 20.33 -10.51
N PHE A 231 -5.04 21.48 -10.50
CA PHE A 231 -6.38 21.72 -11.04
C PHE A 231 -6.36 22.98 -11.90
N PRO A 232 -6.97 22.99 -13.09
CA PRO A 232 -7.53 21.86 -13.80
C PRO A 232 -6.45 20.91 -14.33
N PHE A 233 -6.86 19.69 -14.72
CA PHE A 233 -5.99 18.70 -15.36
C PHE A 233 -5.17 19.32 -16.51
N GLY A 234 -3.89 18.96 -16.57
CA GLY A 234 -2.98 19.40 -17.63
C GLY A 234 -2.46 20.83 -17.49
N SER A 235 -2.88 21.60 -16.49
CA SER A 235 -2.41 22.97 -16.31
C SER A 235 -1.06 23.03 -15.58
N GLY A 236 -0.13 23.80 -16.15
CA GLY A 236 1.08 24.32 -15.49
C GLY A 236 2.02 23.28 -14.92
N THR A 237 2.73 23.70 -13.90
CA THR A 237 3.69 22.94 -13.12
C THR A 237 3.05 22.54 -11.81
N LEU A 238 3.22 21.27 -11.39
CA LEU A 238 2.71 20.77 -10.10
C LEU A 238 3.67 21.18 -8.98
N PRO A 239 3.19 21.83 -7.90
CA PRO A 239 3.98 22.00 -6.69
C PRO A 239 4.16 20.65 -6.00
N LEU A 240 5.40 20.31 -5.63
CA LEU A 240 5.69 19.11 -4.86
C LEU A 240 5.74 19.42 -3.38
N GLN A 241 4.99 18.64 -2.61
CA GLN A 241 4.89 18.73 -1.15
C GLN A 241 5.66 17.59 -0.50
N GLN A 242 6.51 17.91 0.46
CA GLN A 242 7.06 16.98 1.43
C GLN A 242 6.10 16.92 2.60
N TYR A 243 5.68 15.71 2.92
CA TYR A 243 4.83 15.44 4.08
C TYR A 243 5.66 15.09 5.30
N SER A 244 5.10 15.31 6.47
CA SER A 244 5.54 14.73 7.74
C SER A 244 4.33 14.17 8.47
N GLY A 245 4.51 13.07 9.20
CA GLY A 245 3.39 12.39 9.82
C GLY A 245 3.82 11.45 10.93
N PHE A 246 3.11 10.36 11.08
CA PHE A 246 3.24 9.42 12.19
C PHE A 246 3.58 8.01 11.70
N CYS A 247 4.45 7.31 12.42
CA CYS A 247 4.80 5.93 12.09
C CYS A 247 3.57 5.00 12.15
N PRO A 248 3.59 3.82 11.50
CA PRO A 248 2.43 2.93 11.43
C PRO A 248 1.83 2.54 12.79
N LEU A 249 2.65 2.44 13.83
CA LEU A 249 2.23 2.11 15.20
C LEU A 249 2.13 3.33 16.13
N CYS A 250 2.47 4.52 15.63
CA CYS A 250 2.38 5.75 16.42
C CYS A 250 0.93 6.24 16.49
N PRO A 251 0.58 7.04 17.51
CA PRO A 251 -0.68 7.78 17.52
C PRO A 251 -0.83 8.64 16.26
N ALA A 252 -2.03 8.69 15.72
CA ALA A 252 -2.33 9.52 14.57
C ALA A 252 -2.20 11.00 14.93
N VAL A 253 -1.53 11.76 14.08
CA VAL A 253 -1.46 13.22 14.14
C VAL A 253 -1.77 13.78 12.75
N ALA A 254 -2.26 15.00 12.69
CA ALA A 254 -2.48 15.65 11.39
C ALA A 254 -1.15 15.76 10.63
N PRO A 255 -1.09 15.31 9.37
CA PRO A 255 0.13 15.44 8.56
C PRO A 255 0.49 16.92 8.36
N GLY A 256 1.78 17.23 8.52
CA GLY A 256 2.34 18.50 8.08
C GLY A 256 2.71 18.44 6.61
N THR A 257 2.65 19.59 5.91
CA THR A 257 3.05 19.69 4.51
C THR A 257 3.90 20.93 4.27
N ARG A 258 4.93 20.81 3.44
CA ARG A 258 5.75 21.93 2.99
C ARG A 258 6.12 21.76 1.52
N GLN A 259 5.97 22.81 0.74
CA GLN A 259 6.42 22.78 -0.65
C GLN A 259 7.95 22.72 -0.70
N VAL A 260 8.47 21.77 -1.47
CA VAL A 260 9.90 21.50 -1.59
C VAL A 260 10.41 21.58 -3.03
N GLY A 261 9.52 21.75 -4.00
CA GLY A 261 9.92 21.80 -5.39
C GLY A 261 8.73 21.77 -6.34
N THR A 262 9.03 21.34 -7.56
CA THR A 262 8.05 21.27 -8.66
C THR A 262 8.22 20.02 -9.50
N LEU A 263 7.14 19.62 -10.15
CA LEU A 263 7.11 18.58 -11.17
C LEU A 263 6.50 19.16 -12.45
N GLN A 264 7.19 18.98 -13.56
CA GLN A 264 6.69 19.25 -14.88
C GLN A 264 6.53 17.92 -15.63
N ARG A 265 5.54 17.81 -16.47
CA ARG A 265 5.28 16.61 -17.27
C ARG A 265 4.79 16.97 -18.66
N SER A 266 5.08 16.09 -19.58
CA SER A 266 4.57 16.14 -20.95
C SER A 266 4.27 14.71 -21.39
N TYR A 267 3.04 14.45 -21.77
CA TYR A 267 2.62 13.14 -22.27
C TYR A 267 2.59 13.16 -23.79
N VAL A 268 3.27 12.21 -24.41
CA VAL A 268 3.24 11.99 -25.87
C VAL A 268 2.21 10.93 -26.25
N SER A 269 1.83 10.09 -25.31
CA SER A 269 0.77 9.08 -25.42
C SER A 269 0.30 8.68 -24.02
N THR A 270 -0.73 7.83 -23.91
CA THR A 270 -1.18 7.23 -22.66
C THR A 270 -0.13 6.28 -22.04
N GLY A 271 0.88 5.87 -22.78
CA GLY A 271 1.94 4.97 -22.33
C GLY A 271 3.33 5.59 -22.25
N GLY A 272 3.53 6.84 -22.69
CA GLY A 272 4.85 7.45 -22.73
C GLY A 272 4.83 8.97 -22.59
N GLY A 273 5.94 9.52 -22.05
CA GLY A 273 6.08 10.95 -21.83
C GLY A 273 7.42 11.33 -21.24
N SER A 274 7.50 12.52 -20.69
CA SER A 274 8.62 13.00 -19.89
C SER A 274 8.14 13.58 -18.58
N ILE A 275 8.95 13.40 -17.53
CA ILE A 275 8.73 13.99 -16.21
C ILE A 275 10.03 14.64 -15.76
N ARG A 276 9.94 15.92 -15.41
CA ARG A 276 11.02 16.67 -14.79
C ARG A 276 10.66 16.99 -13.36
N VAL A 277 11.53 16.63 -12.43
CA VAL A 277 11.42 16.94 -11.00
C VAL A 277 12.59 17.84 -10.61
N ASP A 278 12.29 18.86 -9.83
CA ASP A 278 13.29 19.71 -9.17
C ASP A 278 12.80 19.95 -7.74
N ALA A 279 13.44 19.29 -6.78
CA ALA A 279 13.04 19.33 -5.37
C ALA A 279 14.24 19.39 -4.44
N THR A 280 14.20 20.30 -3.46
CA THR A 280 15.16 20.38 -2.35
C THR A 280 14.46 19.98 -1.06
N LEU A 281 14.91 18.88 -0.48
CA LEU A 281 14.29 18.28 0.70
C LEU A 281 14.56 19.11 1.96
N LEU A 282 13.60 19.11 2.88
CA LEU A 282 13.67 19.85 4.14
C LEU A 282 13.86 18.88 5.32
N PRO A 283 14.52 19.32 6.42
CA PRO A 283 14.70 18.51 7.60
C PRO A 283 13.39 17.83 8.08
N PRO A 284 13.46 16.55 8.56
CA PRO A 284 14.67 15.79 8.87
C PRO A 284 15.35 15.14 7.65
N LEU A 285 14.75 15.26 6.46
CA LEU A 285 15.35 14.81 5.20
C LEU A 285 16.42 15.80 4.73
N SER A 286 17.26 15.39 3.79
CA SER A 286 18.27 16.24 3.18
C SER A 286 18.52 15.85 1.72
N GLY A 287 19.11 16.79 0.98
CA GLY A 287 19.49 16.61 -0.42
C GLY A 287 18.56 17.26 -1.40
N THR A 288 18.92 17.13 -2.66
CA THR A 288 18.14 17.58 -3.81
C THR A 288 17.87 16.40 -4.73
N TRP A 289 16.68 16.37 -5.32
CA TRP A 289 16.35 15.44 -6.38
C TRP A 289 16.04 16.22 -7.64
N VAL A 290 16.97 16.13 -8.61
CA VAL A 290 16.79 16.72 -9.94
C VAL A 290 16.78 15.60 -10.97
N ALA A 291 15.72 15.53 -11.73
CA ALA A 291 15.51 14.51 -12.76
C ALA A 291 14.81 15.11 -13.97
N ASP A 292 15.20 14.67 -15.14
CA ASP A 292 14.52 14.97 -16.40
C ASP A 292 14.51 13.68 -17.21
N ASP A 293 13.42 12.93 -17.06
CA ASP A 293 13.36 11.56 -17.53
C ASP A 293 12.31 11.35 -18.62
N THR A 294 12.68 10.58 -19.63
CA THR A 294 11.68 9.91 -20.47
C THR A 294 11.07 8.79 -19.67
N VAL A 295 9.76 8.80 -19.52
CA VAL A 295 9.01 7.84 -18.70
C VAL A 295 8.09 6.98 -19.54
N GLN A 296 7.86 5.76 -19.05
CA GLN A 296 6.92 4.81 -19.61
C GLN A 296 5.96 4.33 -18.51
N ARG A 297 4.73 4.03 -18.93
CA ARG A 297 3.74 3.43 -18.04
C ARG A 297 4.12 1.96 -17.76
N LEU A 298 4.11 1.58 -16.49
CA LEU A 298 4.35 0.21 -16.04
C LEU A 298 3.04 -0.56 -15.85
N SER A 299 1.99 0.10 -15.41
CA SER A 299 0.67 -0.50 -15.21
C SER A 299 -0.07 -0.71 -16.52
N VAL A 300 -1.03 -1.64 -16.51
CA VAL A 300 -1.93 -1.86 -17.65
C VAL A 300 -2.78 -0.60 -17.88
N GLU A 301 -2.95 -0.23 -19.13
CA GLU A 301 -3.82 0.88 -19.51
C GLU A 301 -5.27 0.57 -19.15
N ARG A 302 -5.94 1.50 -18.52
CA ARG A 302 -7.38 1.36 -18.23
C ARG A 302 -8.16 1.74 -19.49
N THR A 303 -9.04 0.85 -19.89
CA THR A 303 -10.03 1.16 -20.93
C THR A 303 -11.15 1.98 -20.30
N CYS A 304 -11.31 3.20 -20.75
CA CYS A 304 -12.49 4.00 -20.49
C CYS A 304 -13.63 3.48 -21.37
N ALA A 305 -14.63 2.85 -20.77
CA ALA A 305 -15.85 2.56 -21.50
C ALA A 305 -16.51 3.88 -21.96
N ARG A 306 -16.81 3.98 -23.24
CA ARG A 306 -17.61 5.08 -23.82
C ARG A 306 -19.07 4.93 -23.44
#